data_7b0490c4c3d4fa477a712d3d28807672
#
_entry.id   7b0490c4c3d4fa477a712d3d28807672
#
_cell.length_a   1.000
_cell.length_b   1.000
_cell.length_c   1.000
_cell.angle_alpha   90.00
_cell.angle_beta   90.00
_cell.angle_gamma   90.00
#
_symmetry.space_group_name_H-M   'P 1'
#
loop_
_entity.id
_entity.type
_entity.pdbx_description
1 polymer ?
#
loop_
_entity_poly.entity_id
_entity_poly.type
_entity_poly.pdbx_seq_one_letter_code
_entity_poly.pdbx_strand_id
1 'polypeptide(L)'
;DKAAAVNSLFGGENVIDVATPEIPQGVERWSDLDRLNRERDLVGIYLSAHPLDEFSIVLEHVCNTRMSELEDKAALAGREITMGGIVTSVRRGVSKNGNPYGIAKIEDYSGSTEIPFWGNDWVTYQGYLNEGTFLYIKARCQVKQWRQDELEIKITSMELLPDVKEELVQKITIIIPLSVLNTALVTELATLTKESPGNTELYFKVTDDSDT
;
A
#
# COMPACT_ATOMS: atom_id res chain seq x y z
N ASP A 1 18.01 19.72 -33.82
CA ASP A 1 17.13 20.56 -34.68
C ASP A 1 17.97 21.56 -35.46
N LYS A 2 18.26 21.24 -36.74
CA LYS A 2 19.02 22.13 -37.65
C LYS A 2 18.35 23.50 -37.84
N ALA A 3 17.07 23.64 -37.56
CA ALA A 3 16.32 24.89 -37.70
C ALA A 3 16.61 25.89 -36.55
N ALA A 4 17.01 25.43 -35.37
CA ALA A 4 17.31 26.29 -34.23
C ALA A 4 18.71 26.92 -34.30
N ALA A 5 19.63 26.30 -35.03
CA ALA A 5 21.01 26.76 -35.15
C ALA A 5 21.16 28.01 -36.06
N VAL A 6 20.19 28.26 -36.93
CA VAL A 6 20.25 29.38 -37.92
C VAL A 6 19.94 30.73 -37.28
N ASN A 7 19.33 30.77 -36.09
CA ASN A 7 18.98 31.98 -35.34
C ASN A 7 19.89 32.27 -34.16
N SER A 8 21.09 31.71 -34.09
CA SER A 8 22.06 32.05 -33.05
C SER A 8 22.57 33.48 -33.22
N LEU A 9 22.42 34.31 -32.19
CA LEU A 9 22.80 35.74 -32.17
C LEU A 9 24.34 35.97 -32.31
N PHE A 10 25.12 34.90 -32.26
CA PHE A 10 26.58 34.89 -32.36
C PHE A 10 27.01 34.08 -33.60
N GLY A 11 26.66 34.56 -34.79
CA GLY A 11 26.98 33.91 -36.08
C GLY A 11 28.44 33.45 -36.15
N GLY A 12 28.67 32.18 -35.92
CA GLY A 12 29.95 31.50 -36.15
C GLY A 12 29.66 30.10 -36.63
N GLU A 13 30.38 29.67 -37.65
CA GLU A 13 30.28 28.35 -38.31
C GLU A 13 30.67 27.15 -37.41
N ASN A 14 30.70 27.31 -36.10
CA ASN A 14 30.89 26.22 -35.21
C ASN A 14 29.52 25.64 -34.80
N VAL A 15 29.07 24.65 -35.55
CA VAL A 15 28.03 23.73 -35.08
C VAL A 15 28.57 23.09 -33.81
N ILE A 16 28.11 23.57 -32.66
CA ILE A 16 28.39 22.87 -31.40
C ILE A 16 27.64 21.52 -31.52
N ASP A 17 28.40 20.48 -31.81
CA ASP A 17 27.92 19.11 -31.76
C ASP A 17 27.65 18.78 -30.28
N VAL A 18 26.41 19.04 -29.86
CA VAL A 18 25.97 18.66 -28.52
C VAL A 18 25.84 17.15 -28.55
N ALA A 19 26.89 16.47 -28.10
CA ALA A 19 26.84 15.03 -27.92
C ALA A 19 25.63 14.67 -27.07
N THR A 20 24.73 13.88 -27.63
CA THR A 20 23.57 13.37 -26.88
C THR A 20 24.12 12.56 -25.70
N PRO A 21 23.78 12.91 -24.45
CA PRO A 21 24.30 12.15 -23.31
C PRO A 21 23.90 10.69 -23.44
N GLU A 22 24.88 9.81 -23.45
CA GLU A 22 24.64 8.37 -23.46
C GLU A 22 24.14 7.92 -22.06
N ILE A 23 23.07 7.13 -22.04
CA ILE A 23 22.60 6.51 -20.79
C ILE A 23 23.65 5.46 -20.35
N PRO A 24 24.20 5.56 -19.14
CA PRO A 24 25.15 4.60 -18.64
C PRO A 24 24.61 3.17 -18.75
N GLN A 25 25.41 2.27 -19.34
CA GLN A 25 25.05 0.86 -19.39
C GLN A 25 25.29 0.21 -18.02
N GLY A 26 24.39 -0.71 -17.59
CA GLY A 26 24.56 -1.44 -16.33
C GLY A 26 23.96 -0.74 -15.09
N VAL A 27 23.14 0.27 -15.26
CA VAL A 27 22.38 0.86 -14.14
C VAL A 27 21.30 -0.14 -13.71
N GLU A 28 21.34 -0.56 -12.43
CA GLU A 28 20.28 -1.37 -11.86
C GLU A 28 18.94 -0.63 -11.91
N ARG A 29 17.90 -1.36 -12.28
CA ARG A 29 16.55 -0.81 -12.24
C ARG A 29 16.13 -0.65 -10.77
N TRP A 30 15.46 0.47 -10.50
CA TRP A 30 14.82 0.65 -9.20
C TRP A 30 13.80 -0.45 -8.94
N SER A 31 13.65 -0.83 -7.68
CA SER A 31 12.50 -1.65 -7.27
C SER A 31 11.19 -0.91 -7.61
N ASP A 32 10.10 -1.64 -7.76
CA ASP A 32 8.80 -1.01 -8.03
C ASP A 32 8.41 -0.04 -6.91
N LEU A 33 8.67 -0.39 -5.66
CA LEU A 33 8.42 0.49 -4.51
C LEU A 33 9.29 1.76 -4.55
N ASP A 34 10.58 1.65 -4.87
CA ASP A 34 11.46 2.83 -5.01
C ASP A 34 10.99 3.75 -6.13
N ARG A 35 10.56 3.18 -7.26
CA ARG A 35 10.01 3.93 -8.38
C ARG A 35 8.76 4.69 -7.97
N LEU A 36 7.80 4.01 -7.32
CA LEU A 36 6.56 4.61 -6.84
C LEU A 36 6.80 5.69 -5.79
N ASN A 37 7.72 5.47 -4.84
CA ASN A 37 8.08 6.48 -3.85
C ASN A 37 8.68 7.74 -4.51
N ARG A 38 9.57 7.59 -5.49
CA ARG A 38 10.13 8.73 -6.24
C ARG A 38 9.07 9.47 -7.06
N GLU A 39 8.14 8.72 -7.65
CA GLU A 39 6.99 9.32 -8.36
C GLU A 39 6.17 10.18 -7.40
N ARG A 40 5.81 9.66 -6.22
CA ARG A 40 5.11 10.41 -5.18
C ARG A 40 5.90 11.63 -4.70
N ASP A 41 7.21 11.49 -4.47
CA ASP A 41 8.05 12.58 -3.97
C ASP A 41 8.16 13.73 -4.97
N LEU A 42 8.10 13.44 -6.28
CA LEU A 42 8.18 14.45 -7.34
C LEU A 42 6.82 15.07 -7.67
N VAL A 43 5.74 14.29 -7.68
CA VAL A 43 4.43 14.69 -8.18
C VAL A 43 3.42 14.91 -7.05
N GLY A 44 3.68 14.35 -5.87
CA GLY A 44 2.82 14.40 -4.69
C GLY A 44 1.83 13.24 -4.57
N ILE A 45 1.68 12.42 -5.62
CA ILE A 45 0.79 11.25 -5.66
C ILE A 45 1.46 10.08 -6.39
N TYR A 46 0.96 8.88 -6.17
CA TYR A 46 1.29 7.70 -6.96
C TYR A 46 0.51 7.76 -8.28
N LEU A 47 1.19 7.72 -9.43
CA LEU A 47 0.57 7.79 -10.76
C LEU A 47 0.47 6.44 -11.46
N SER A 48 1.55 5.65 -11.39
CA SER A 48 1.66 4.39 -12.17
C SER A 48 0.89 3.24 -11.52
N ALA A 49 0.96 3.10 -10.20
CA ALA A 49 0.28 2.10 -9.39
C ALA A 49 0.36 2.52 -7.91
N HIS A 50 -0.50 1.97 -7.06
CA HIS A 50 -0.39 2.18 -5.62
C HIS A 50 0.42 1.03 -4.98
N PRO A 51 1.32 1.31 -4.00
CA PRO A 51 2.11 0.26 -3.35
C PRO A 51 1.27 -0.86 -2.72
N LEU A 52 0.03 -0.56 -2.35
CA LEU A 52 -0.90 -1.52 -1.75
C LEU A 52 -1.73 -2.35 -2.75
N ASP A 53 -1.57 -2.14 -4.07
CA ASP A 53 -2.39 -2.85 -5.08
C ASP A 53 -2.23 -4.38 -5.00
N GLU A 54 -1.06 -4.85 -4.63
CA GLU A 54 -0.80 -6.27 -4.38
C GLU A 54 -1.62 -6.85 -3.22
N PHE A 55 -2.05 -6.00 -2.28
CA PHE A 55 -2.79 -6.37 -1.06
C PHE A 55 -4.27 -5.95 -1.11
N SER A 56 -4.77 -5.49 -2.25
CA SER A 56 -6.15 -4.98 -2.43
C SER A 56 -7.20 -5.95 -1.91
N ILE A 57 -7.06 -7.25 -2.18
CA ILE A 57 -8.00 -8.29 -1.70
C ILE A 57 -8.06 -8.32 -0.15
N VAL A 58 -6.92 -8.22 0.53
CA VAL A 58 -6.88 -8.20 2.00
C VAL A 58 -7.50 -6.91 2.53
N LEU A 59 -7.17 -5.78 1.92
CA LEU A 59 -7.69 -4.48 2.33
C LEU A 59 -9.20 -4.35 2.15
N GLU A 60 -9.76 -4.93 1.08
CA GLU A 60 -11.19 -4.83 0.77
C GLU A 60 -12.05 -5.87 1.51
N HIS A 61 -11.53 -7.07 1.76
CA HIS A 61 -12.33 -8.19 2.23
C HIS A 61 -11.97 -8.70 3.63
N VAL A 62 -10.80 -8.35 4.15
CA VAL A 62 -10.34 -8.76 5.49
C VAL A 62 -10.28 -7.58 6.45
N CYS A 63 -9.89 -6.40 5.98
CA CYS A 63 -9.93 -5.18 6.77
C CYS A 63 -11.36 -4.65 6.86
N ASN A 64 -11.73 -4.14 8.04
CA ASN A 64 -13.06 -3.58 8.30
C ASN A 64 -13.05 -2.07 8.56
N THR A 65 -11.87 -1.45 8.56
CA THR A 65 -11.70 -0.03 8.88
C THR A 65 -10.60 0.56 8.01
N ARG A 66 -10.82 1.76 7.47
CA ARG A 66 -9.87 2.52 6.67
C ARG A 66 -9.10 3.51 7.54
N MET A 67 -7.91 3.95 7.08
CA MET A 67 -7.09 4.93 7.83
C MET A 67 -7.81 6.26 8.04
N SER A 68 -8.59 6.73 7.07
CA SER A 68 -9.40 7.95 7.19
C SER A 68 -10.50 7.88 8.27
N GLU A 69 -11.01 6.68 8.58
CA GLU A 69 -12.06 6.50 9.59
C GLU A 69 -11.52 6.59 11.03
N LEU A 70 -10.20 6.47 11.23
CA LEU A 70 -9.59 6.56 12.56
C LEU A 70 -9.67 7.96 13.18
N GLU A 71 -9.99 8.97 12.40
CA GLU A 71 -10.23 10.34 12.89
C GLU A 71 -11.53 10.40 13.71
N ASP A 72 -12.56 9.66 13.32
CA ASP A 72 -13.84 9.57 14.04
C ASP A 72 -13.84 8.39 15.02
N LYS A 73 -13.14 8.56 16.13
CA LYS A 73 -13.08 7.53 17.19
C LYS A 73 -14.44 7.26 17.82
N ALA A 74 -15.39 8.21 17.76
CA ALA A 74 -16.71 8.03 18.33
C ALA A 74 -17.53 6.98 17.56
N ALA A 75 -17.43 6.97 16.23
CA ALA A 75 -18.04 5.96 15.37
C ALA A 75 -17.43 4.56 15.57
N LEU A 76 -16.19 4.49 16.05
CA LEU A 76 -15.44 3.25 16.26
C LEU A 76 -15.53 2.73 17.70
N ALA A 77 -16.18 3.46 18.62
CA ALA A 77 -16.20 3.14 20.05
C ALA A 77 -16.68 1.69 20.32
N GLY A 78 -15.85 0.94 21.05
CA GLY A 78 -16.12 -0.47 21.42
C GLY A 78 -15.93 -1.48 20.29
N ARG A 79 -15.62 -1.05 19.06
CA ARG A 79 -15.44 -1.96 17.90
C ARG A 79 -14.04 -2.57 17.89
N GLU A 80 -13.97 -3.78 17.37
CA GLU A 80 -12.73 -4.39 16.91
C GLU A 80 -12.41 -3.86 15.50
N ILE A 81 -11.19 -3.40 15.33
CA ILE A 81 -10.68 -2.74 14.14
C ILE A 81 -9.66 -3.65 13.49
N THR A 82 -9.81 -3.91 12.21
CA THR A 82 -8.81 -4.52 11.36
C THR A 82 -8.51 -3.56 10.22
N MET A 83 -7.24 -3.21 10.04
CA MET A 83 -6.81 -2.24 9.05
C MET A 83 -5.47 -2.65 8.45
N GLY A 84 -5.22 -2.24 7.22
CA GLY A 84 -3.95 -2.49 6.53
C GLY A 84 -3.42 -1.21 5.91
N GLY A 85 -2.09 -1.11 5.80
CA GLY A 85 -1.46 0.05 5.19
C GLY A 85 0.05 -0.09 5.07
N ILE A 86 0.66 0.90 4.41
CA ILE A 86 2.11 1.04 4.30
C ILE A 86 2.62 2.06 5.30
N VAL A 87 3.73 1.76 5.97
CA VAL A 87 4.44 2.72 6.82
C VAL A 87 5.20 3.71 5.94
N THR A 88 4.80 4.98 5.98
CA THR A 88 5.42 6.03 5.16
C THR A 88 6.48 6.84 5.91
N SER A 89 6.40 6.91 7.24
CA SER A 89 7.45 7.48 8.08
C SER A 89 7.37 7.01 9.51
N VAL A 90 8.50 7.04 10.23
CA VAL A 90 8.57 6.70 11.65
C VAL A 90 9.43 7.72 12.39
N ARG A 91 8.85 8.43 13.32
CA ARG A 91 9.56 9.33 14.24
C ARG A 91 9.79 8.60 15.56
N ARG A 92 11.04 8.52 16.00
CA ARG A 92 11.44 7.87 17.24
C ARG A 92 11.91 8.91 18.24
N GLY A 93 11.62 8.71 19.51
CA GLY A 93 12.01 9.64 20.55
C GLY A 93 12.04 9.00 21.94
N VAL A 94 12.41 9.84 22.92
CA VAL A 94 12.38 9.48 24.33
C VAL A 94 11.50 10.50 25.05
N SER A 95 10.56 10.00 25.85
CA SER A 95 9.64 10.84 26.63
C SER A 95 10.38 11.55 27.77
N LYS A 96 9.75 12.55 28.39
CA LYS A 96 10.30 13.26 29.55
C LYS A 96 10.66 12.32 30.72
N ASN A 97 10.02 11.17 30.80
CA ASN A 97 10.25 10.15 31.84
C ASN A 97 11.31 9.12 31.44
N GLY A 98 12.04 9.33 30.34
CA GLY A 98 13.08 8.41 29.86
C GLY A 98 12.56 7.21 29.08
N ASN A 99 11.25 7.07 28.86
CA ASN A 99 10.68 5.93 28.14
C ASN A 99 10.74 6.16 26.62
N PRO A 100 11.20 5.17 25.83
CA PRO A 100 11.21 5.28 24.39
C PRO A 100 9.78 5.26 23.83
N TYR A 101 9.58 5.93 22.70
CA TYR A 101 8.34 5.91 21.95
C TYR A 101 8.61 6.07 20.46
N GLY A 102 7.60 5.73 19.66
CA GLY A 102 7.60 6.02 18.22
C GLY A 102 6.24 6.51 17.77
N ILE A 103 6.24 7.29 16.70
CA ILE A 103 5.02 7.69 15.99
C ILE A 103 5.20 7.23 14.55
N ALA A 104 4.38 6.28 14.13
CA ALA A 104 4.38 5.80 12.76
C ALA A 104 3.26 6.46 11.97
N LYS A 105 3.57 6.98 10.79
CA LYS A 105 2.59 7.40 9.80
C LYS A 105 2.30 6.23 8.90
N ILE A 106 1.03 5.81 8.85
CA ILE A 106 0.57 4.67 8.06
C ILE A 106 -0.47 5.17 7.07
N GLU A 107 -0.38 4.71 5.84
CA GLU A 107 -1.19 5.16 4.71
C GLU A 107 -1.89 3.99 4.05
N ASP A 108 -3.16 4.17 3.65
CA ASP A 108 -3.93 3.31 2.77
C ASP A 108 -4.51 4.11 1.60
N TYR A 109 -5.40 3.52 0.79
CA TYR A 109 -6.07 4.22 -0.32
C TYR A 109 -6.93 5.41 0.10
N SER A 110 -7.36 5.45 1.37
CA SER A 110 -8.28 6.48 1.89
C SER A 110 -7.57 7.69 2.48
N GLY A 111 -6.29 7.53 2.83
CA GLY A 111 -5.50 8.58 3.45
C GLY A 111 -4.43 8.03 4.38
N SER A 112 -3.92 8.90 5.26
CA SER A 112 -2.86 8.53 6.20
C SER A 112 -3.22 8.97 7.62
N THR A 113 -2.75 8.19 8.60
CA THR A 113 -2.91 8.52 10.02
C THR A 113 -1.60 8.33 10.78
N GLU A 114 -1.41 9.12 11.84
CA GLU A 114 -0.27 8.96 12.76
C GLU A 114 -0.71 8.15 13.98
N ILE A 115 -0.07 7.01 14.19
CA ILE A 115 -0.33 6.13 15.34
C ILE A 115 0.84 6.21 16.30
N PRO A 116 0.63 6.69 17.53
CA PRO A 116 1.67 6.71 18.55
C PRO A 116 1.78 5.38 19.27
N PHE A 117 3.01 4.91 19.47
CA PHE A 117 3.36 3.71 20.20
C PHE A 117 4.17 4.10 21.44
N TRP A 118 3.60 3.91 22.62
CA TRP A 118 4.19 4.32 23.90
C TRP A 118 4.65 3.12 24.73
N GLY A 119 5.79 3.22 25.39
CA GLY A 119 6.24 2.25 26.38
C GLY A 119 6.26 0.81 25.84
N ASN A 120 5.44 -0.07 26.41
CA ASN A 120 5.39 -1.48 26.03
C ASN A 120 4.94 -1.70 24.58
N ASP A 121 4.01 -0.87 24.06
CA ASP A 121 3.57 -1.00 22.67
C ASP A 121 4.74 -0.70 21.71
N TRP A 122 5.57 0.29 22.03
CA TRP A 122 6.77 0.56 21.27
C TRP A 122 7.75 -0.62 21.30
N VAL A 123 8.03 -1.14 22.49
CA VAL A 123 8.96 -2.28 22.64
C VAL A 123 8.48 -3.50 21.85
N THR A 124 7.16 -3.75 21.85
CA THR A 124 6.55 -4.89 21.17
C THR A 124 6.58 -4.74 19.65
N TYR A 125 6.23 -3.55 19.13
CA TYR A 125 5.95 -3.37 17.70
C TYR A 125 7.05 -2.65 16.92
N GLN A 126 8.09 -2.09 17.56
CA GLN A 126 9.13 -1.31 16.87
C GLN A 126 9.80 -2.06 15.70
N GLY A 127 9.88 -3.38 15.77
CA GLY A 127 10.47 -4.21 14.71
C GLY A 127 9.70 -4.19 13.40
N TYR A 128 8.38 -3.96 13.48
CA TYR A 128 7.50 -3.82 12.31
C TYR A 128 7.48 -2.40 11.75
N LEU A 129 7.84 -1.40 12.57
CA LEU A 129 7.69 0.02 12.24
C LEU A 129 8.95 0.53 11.51
N ASN A 130 9.07 0.15 10.24
CA ASN A 130 10.08 0.67 9.31
C ASN A 130 9.40 1.20 8.05
N GLU A 131 9.94 2.26 7.48
CA GLU A 131 9.43 2.84 6.24
C GLU A 131 9.39 1.79 5.11
N GLY A 132 8.30 1.75 4.36
CA GLY A 132 8.05 0.78 3.31
C GLY A 132 7.49 -0.55 3.79
N THR A 133 7.30 -0.78 5.10
CA THR A 133 6.70 -2.02 5.61
C THR A 133 5.18 -1.99 5.41
N PHE A 134 4.65 -3.09 4.90
CA PHE A 134 3.22 -3.32 4.72
C PHE A 134 2.66 -4.04 5.95
N LEU A 135 1.74 -3.39 6.65
CA LEU A 135 1.22 -3.85 7.94
C LEU A 135 -0.27 -4.20 7.88
N TYR A 136 -0.62 -5.28 8.55
CA TYR A 136 -1.97 -5.60 8.97
C TYR A 136 -2.06 -5.41 10.49
N ILE A 137 -3.02 -4.60 10.93
CA ILE A 137 -3.12 -4.16 12.31
C ILE A 137 -4.50 -4.52 12.85
N LYS A 138 -4.53 -5.26 13.96
CA LYS A 138 -5.74 -5.45 14.75
C LYS A 138 -5.70 -4.49 15.94
N ALA A 139 -6.80 -3.82 16.18
CA ALA A 139 -6.93 -2.85 17.26
C ALA A 139 -8.34 -2.86 17.85
N ARG A 140 -8.50 -2.18 18.97
CA ARG A 140 -9.80 -1.92 19.57
C ARG A 140 -9.91 -0.45 19.94
N CYS A 141 -11.04 0.16 19.59
CA CYS A 141 -11.35 1.50 20.05
C CYS A 141 -11.97 1.41 21.45
N GLN A 142 -11.27 1.93 22.42
CA GLN A 142 -11.67 1.85 23.84
C GLN A 142 -11.49 3.17 24.55
N VAL A 143 -12.13 3.30 25.72
CA VAL A 143 -11.93 4.46 26.60
C VAL A 143 -10.53 4.40 27.21
N LYS A 144 -9.82 5.52 27.23
CA LYS A 144 -8.51 5.61 27.89
C LYS A 144 -8.61 5.32 29.38
N GLN A 145 -7.70 4.48 29.89
CA GLN A 145 -7.68 4.12 31.31
C GLN A 145 -7.53 5.32 32.27
N TRP A 146 -6.83 6.39 31.81
CA TRP A 146 -6.52 7.57 32.62
C TRP A 146 -7.47 8.74 32.40
N ARG A 147 -8.31 8.68 31.33
CA ARG A 147 -9.29 9.71 30.98
C ARG A 147 -10.52 9.05 30.40
N GLN A 148 -11.52 8.83 31.22
CA GLN A 148 -12.73 8.11 30.86
C GLN A 148 -13.62 8.83 29.84
N ASP A 149 -13.30 10.05 29.51
CA ASP A 149 -13.96 10.89 28.49
C ASP A 149 -13.25 10.85 27.12
N GLU A 150 -12.07 10.22 27.03
CA GLU A 150 -11.31 10.15 25.78
C GLU A 150 -11.25 8.71 25.25
N LEU A 151 -11.42 8.56 23.93
CA LEU A 151 -11.24 7.30 23.21
C LEU A 151 -9.81 7.18 22.67
N GLU A 152 -9.28 5.97 22.71
CA GLU A 152 -8.01 5.60 22.10
C GLU A 152 -8.14 4.37 21.20
N ILE A 153 -7.28 4.28 20.21
CA ILE A 153 -7.09 3.08 19.40
C ILE A 153 -5.96 2.27 20.04
N LYS A 154 -6.32 1.15 20.66
CA LYS A 154 -5.35 0.24 21.28
C LYS A 154 -5.02 -0.89 20.32
N ILE A 155 -3.76 -0.98 19.90
CA ILE A 155 -3.27 -2.05 19.05
C ILE A 155 -3.28 -3.37 19.87
N THR A 156 -3.83 -4.43 19.30
CA THR A 156 -3.90 -5.75 19.88
C THR A 156 -2.96 -6.74 19.23
N SER A 157 -2.79 -6.65 17.89
CA SER A 157 -1.75 -7.38 17.17
C SER A 157 -1.31 -6.61 15.93
N MET A 158 -0.14 -6.97 15.43
CA MET A 158 0.44 -6.44 14.22
C MET A 158 1.16 -7.57 13.48
N GLU A 159 0.89 -7.70 12.19
CA GLU A 159 1.39 -8.73 11.30
C GLU A 159 1.82 -8.09 9.98
N LEU A 160 2.64 -8.77 9.18
CA LEU A 160 2.97 -8.29 7.85
C LEU A 160 1.83 -8.62 6.87
N LEU A 161 1.43 -7.68 6.02
CA LEU A 161 0.40 -7.91 4.99
C LEU A 161 0.72 -9.09 4.06
N PRO A 162 1.97 -9.32 3.63
CA PRO A 162 2.32 -10.52 2.87
C PRO A 162 1.93 -11.82 3.58
N ASP A 163 2.26 -11.95 4.87
CA ASP A 163 1.98 -13.16 5.65
C ASP A 163 0.46 -13.38 5.79
N VAL A 164 -0.28 -12.29 6.07
CA VAL A 164 -1.75 -12.33 6.17
C VAL A 164 -2.40 -12.71 4.83
N LYS A 165 -1.86 -12.21 3.70
CA LYS A 165 -2.33 -12.56 2.36
C LYS A 165 -2.19 -14.07 2.12
N GLU A 166 -1.05 -14.67 2.48
CA GLU A 166 -0.81 -16.10 2.32
C GLU A 166 -1.70 -16.95 3.25
N GLU A 167 -1.93 -16.51 4.49
CA GLU A 167 -2.72 -17.26 5.47
C GLU A 167 -4.23 -17.16 5.25
N LEU A 168 -4.74 -15.98 4.92
CA LEU A 168 -6.19 -15.72 4.89
C LEU A 168 -6.80 -15.86 3.49
N VAL A 169 -6.03 -15.62 2.43
CA VAL A 169 -6.51 -15.77 1.05
C VAL A 169 -6.21 -17.18 0.53
N GLN A 170 -6.87 -18.17 1.09
CA GLN A 170 -6.70 -19.57 0.69
C GLN A 170 -7.49 -19.93 -0.57
N LYS A 171 -8.61 -19.22 -0.81
CA LYS A 171 -9.54 -19.53 -1.90
C LYS A 171 -10.12 -18.25 -2.50
N ILE A 172 -10.06 -18.17 -3.83
CA ILE A 172 -10.74 -17.12 -4.60
C ILE A 172 -11.80 -17.79 -5.48
N THR A 173 -13.01 -17.26 -5.49
CA THR A 173 -14.08 -17.71 -6.39
C THR A 173 -14.47 -16.56 -7.30
N ILE A 174 -14.24 -16.72 -8.60
CA ILE A 174 -14.69 -15.77 -9.62
C ILE A 174 -16.08 -16.20 -10.09
N ILE A 175 -17.06 -15.32 -9.96
CA ILE A 175 -18.42 -15.55 -10.45
C ILE A 175 -18.49 -15.01 -11.88
N ILE A 176 -18.83 -15.90 -12.83
CA ILE A 176 -18.91 -15.59 -14.25
C ILE A 176 -20.35 -15.75 -14.71
N PRO A 177 -21.05 -14.68 -15.12
CA PRO A 177 -22.35 -14.81 -15.76
C PRO A 177 -22.25 -15.64 -17.05
N LEU A 178 -23.23 -16.51 -17.29
CA LEU A 178 -23.25 -17.37 -18.47
C LEU A 178 -23.23 -16.57 -19.78
N SER A 179 -23.82 -15.38 -19.77
CA SER A 179 -23.88 -14.45 -20.92
C SER A 179 -22.50 -13.96 -21.39
N VAL A 180 -21.49 -13.91 -20.51
CA VAL A 180 -20.12 -13.49 -20.87
C VAL A 180 -19.17 -14.67 -21.08
N LEU A 181 -19.61 -15.88 -20.76
CA LEU A 181 -18.77 -17.08 -20.89
C LEU A 181 -18.61 -17.45 -22.36
N ASN A 182 -17.38 -17.41 -22.85
CA ASN A 182 -17.02 -17.82 -24.20
C ASN A 182 -15.63 -18.48 -24.23
N THR A 183 -15.30 -19.12 -25.34
CA THR A 183 -14.02 -19.84 -25.48
C THR A 183 -12.80 -18.93 -25.35
N ALA A 184 -12.90 -17.69 -25.79
CA ALA A 184 -11.80 -16.73 -25.67
C ALA A 184 -11.49 -16.40 -24.21
N LEU A 185 -12.52 -16.10 -23.41
CA LEU A 185 -12.38 -15.86 -21.96
C LEU A 185 -11.77 -17.06 -21.24
N VAL A 186 -12.24 -18.28 -21.54
CA VAL A 186 -11.69 -19.51 -20.93
C VAL A 186 -10.21 -19.68 -21.26
N THR A 187 -9.83 -19.42 -22.51
CA THR A 187 -8.43 -19.53 -22.94
C THR A 187 -7.55 -18.49 -22.25
N GLU A 188 -8.03 -17.26 -22.14
CA GLU A 188 -7.33 -16.16 -21.47
C GLU A 188 -7.13 -16.46 -19.97
N LEU A 189 -8.18 -16.87 -19.26
CA LEU A 189 -8.09 -17.29 -17.87
C LEU A 189 -7.11 -18.46 -17.67
N ALA A 190 -7.14 -19.45 -18.55
CA ALA A 190 -6.21 -20.57 -18.48
C ALA A 190 -4.75 -20.16 -18.75
N THR A 191 -4.53 -19.13 -19.54
CA THR A 191 -3.19 -18.57 -19.80
C THR A 191 -2.71 -17.81 -18.59
N LEU A 192 -3.52 -16.89 -18.05
CA LEU A 192 -3.19 -16.10 -16.86
C LEU A 192 -2.85 -16.98 -15.64
N THR A 193 -3.62 -18.04 -15.41
CA THR A 193 -3.35 -18.96 -14.28
C THR A 193 -2.05 -19.74 -14.44
N LYS A 194 -1.62 -20.01 -15.68
CA LYS A 194 -0.33 -20.67 -15.96
C LYS A 194 0.85 -19.73 -15.83
N GLU A 195 0.66 -18.47 -16.22
CA GLU A 195 1.71 -17.44 -16.15
C GLU A 195 1.94 -16.90 -14.74
N SER A 196 0.93 -17.01 -13.86
CA SER A 196 0.98 -16.54 -12.47
C SER A 196 0.68 -17.69 -11.49
N PRO A 197 1.57 -18.67 -11.35
CA PRO A 197 1.39 -19.77 -10.41
C PRO A 197 1.43 -19.27 -8.97
N GLY A 198 0.55 -19.78 -8.12
CA GLY A 198 0.44 -19.44 -6.71
C GLY A 198 -0.13 -20.59 -5.88
N ASN A 199 -0.21 -20.40 -4.56
CA ASN A 199 -0.74 -21.41 -3.63
C ASN A 199 -2.24 -21.22 -3.33
N THR A 200 -2.85 -20.13 -3.80
CA THR A 200 -4.28 -19.82 -3.58
C THR A 200 -5.16 -20.66 -4.53
N GLU A 201 -6.14 -21.36 -3.98
CA GLU A 201 -7.10 -22.11 -4.77
C GLU A 201 -8.01 -21.16 -5.56
N LEU A 202 -8.08 -21.34 -6.88
CA LEU A 202 -8.92 -20.55 -7.78
C LEU A 202 -10.11 -21.38 -8.27
N TYR A 203 -11.32 -20.88 -8.00
CA TYR A 203 -12.57 -21.50 -8.45
C TYR A 203 -13.32 -20.55 -9.38
N PHE A 204 -14.03 -21.14 -10.33
CA PHE A 204 -14.93 -20.43 -11.22
C PHE A 204 -16.37 -20.91 -10.97
N LYS A 205 -17.26 -20.01 -10.62
CA LYS A 205 -18.68 -20.28 -10.48
C LYS A 205 -19.43 -19.63 -11.64
N VAL A 206 -19.99 -20.47 -12.53
CA VAL A 206 -20.84 -19.96 -13.61
C VAL A 206 -22.27 -19.83 -13.07
N THR A 207 -22.87 -18.64 -13.25
CA THR A 207 -24.26 -18.35 -12.84
C THR A 207 -25.10 -18.02 -14.05
N ASP A 208 -26.37 -18.44 -14.03
CA ASP A 208 -27.37 -17.99 -14.99
C ASP A 208 -27.84 -16.60 -14.60
N ASP A 209 -28.11 -15.71 -15.58
CA ASP A 209 -28.57 -14.33 -15.35
C ASP A 209 -29.95 -14.26 -14.65
N SER A 210 -30.60 -15.41 -14.46
CA SER A 210 -31.89 -15.56 -13.78
C SER A 210 -31.79 -15.74 -12.25
N ASP A 211 -30.59 -15.89 -11.70
CA ASP A 211 -30.34 -16.18 -10.27
C ASP A 211 -29.87 -14.95 -9.46
N THR A 212 -30.43 -13.74 -9.78
CA THR A 212 -30.19 -12.49 -9.02
C THR A 212 -31.33 -12.17 -8.08
#